data_9bf57b6153f8032acd07e5f9090a2229
#
_entry.id   9bf57b6153f8032acd07e5f9090a2229
#
_cell.length_a   1.000
_cell.length_b   1.000
_cell.length_c   1.000
_cell.angle_alpha   90.00
_cell.angle_beta   90.00
_cell.angle_gamma   90.00
#
_symmetry.space_group_name_H-M   'P 1'
#
loop_
_entity.id
_entity.type
_entity.pdbx_description
1 polymer ?
#
loop_
_entity_poly.entity_id
_entity_poly.type
_entity_poly.pdbx_seq_one_letter_code
_entity_poly.pdbx_strand_id
1 'polypeptide(L)' 'MRNLPKDMLADARQIRKAVKSLRRKNVIDSLIRRGIAPDRIERTIRDAEVAAEMIAAEARSRIAHRKRAKLRLVKS' A
#
# COMPACT_ATOMS: atom_id res chain seq x y z
N MET A 1 12.86 2.00 13.40
CA MET A 1 12.61 1.73 12.80
C MET A 1 12.75 0.65 12.08
N ARG A 2 12.28 -0.22 11.85
CA ARG A 2 12.50 -1.18 11.18
C ARG A 2 11.50 -1.48 10.27
N ASN A 3 11.65 -1.62 9.07
CA ASN A 3 10.73 -1.96 8.05
C ASN A 3 10.81 -3.44 7.76
N LEU A 4 10.32 -4.19 8.66
CA LEU A 4 10.20 -5.63 8.43
C LEU A 4 9.14 -5.86 7.34
N PRO A 5 9.31 -6.89 6.49
CA PRO A 5 8.31 -7.17 5.43
C PRO A 5 6.90 -7.33 5.96
N LYS A 6 6.77 -7.90 7.14
CA LYS A 6 5.51 -8.06 7.84
C LYS A 6 4.84 -6.72 8.10
N ASP A 7 5.61 -5.73 8.57
CA ASP A 7 5.12 -4.39 8.85
C ASP A 7 4.78 -3.64 7.58
N MET A 8 5.58 -3.86 6.53
CA MET A 8 5.33 -3.26 5.23
C MET A 8 4.00 -3.76 4.64
N LEU A 9 3.72 -5.05 4.77
CA LEU A 9 2.46 -5.61 4.31
C LEU A 9 1.27 -5.06 5.10
N ALA A 10 1.46 -4.86 6.41
CA ALA A 10 0.43 -4.26 7.25
C ALA A 10 0.15 -2.82 6.82
N ASP A 11 1.21 -2.06 6.52
CA ASP A 11 1.09 -0.69 6.05
C ASP A 11 0.36 -0.64 4.71
N ALA A 12 0.69 -1.54 3.79
CA ALA A 12 0.02 -1.62 2.49
C ALA A 12 -1.48 -1.90 2.67
N ARG A 13 -1.83 -2.76 3.62
CA ARG A 13 -3.22 -3.05 3.93
C ARG A 13 -3.95 -1.82 4.45
N GLN A 14 -3.29 -1.06 5.32
CA GLN A 14 -3.87 0.16 5.88
C GLN A 14 -4.14 1.17 4.76
N ILE A 15 -3.21 1.32 3.85
CA ILE A 15 -3.37 2.22 2.72
C ILE A 15 -4.56 1.77 1.86
N ARG A 16 -4.67 0.48 1.58
CA ARG A 16 -5.78 -0.07 0.80
C ARG A 16 -7.13 0.17 1.47
N LYS A 17 -7.17 0.05 2.79
CA LYS A 17 -8.40 0.34 3.55
C LYS A 17 -8.77 1.81 3.44
N ALA A 18 -7.79 2.68 3.54
CA ALA A 18 -8.02 4.12 3.40
C ALA A 18 -8.53 4.45 2.01
N VAL A 19 -7.94 3.85 0.97
CA VAL A 19 -8.38 4.04 -0.41
C VAL A 19 -9.82 3.59 -0.58
N LYS A 20 -10.17 2.44 -0.01
CA LYS A 20 -11.53 1.93 -0.09
C LYS A 20 -12.52 2.88 0.56
N SER A 21 -12.16 3.48 1.69
CA SER A 21 -12.98 4.49 2.34
C SER A 21 -13.13 5.74 1.49
N LEU A 22 -12.04 6.17 0.86
CA LEU A 22 -12.06 7.36 0.02
C LEU A 22 -12.93 7.19 -1.22
N ARG A 23 -13.14 5.96 -1.65
CA ARG A 23 -13.99 5.69 -2.83
C ARG A 23 -15.47 5.70 -2.51
N ARG A 24 -15.84 5.78 -1.25
CA ARG A 24 -17.24 5.86 -0.87
C ARG A 24 -17.84 7.17 -1.36
N LYS A 25 -19.04 7.08 -1.92
CA LYS A 25 -19.72 8.23 -2.50
C LYS A 25 -19.87 9.38 -1.51
N ASN A 26 -20.29 9.09 -0.30
CA ASN A 26 -20.49 10.12 0.71
C ASN A 26 -19.19 10.80 1.14
N VAL A 27 -18.08 10.07 1.13
CA VAL A 27 -16.76 10.65 1.43
C VAL A 27 -16.34 11.56 0.29
N ILE A 28 -16.48 11.11 -0.95
CA ILE A 28 -16.15 11.91 -2.12
C ILE A 28 -16.99 13.18 -2.17
N ASP A 29 -18.28 13.06 -1.94
CA ASP A 29 -19.18 14.23 -1.91
C ASP A 29 -18.76 15.22 -0.83
N SER A 30 -18.38 14.72 0.34
CA SER A 30 -17.90 15.56 1.44
C SER A 30 -16.63 16.33 1.05
N LEU A 31 -15.70 15.67 0.37
CA LEU A 31 -14.46 16.29 -0.07
C LEU A 31 -14.74 17.36 -1.13
N ILE A 32 -15.65 17.10 -2.04
CA ILE A 32 -16.05 18.06 -3.07
C ILE A 32 -16.67 19.29 -2.42
N ARG A 33 -17.49 19.11 -1.40
CA ARG A 33 -18.08 20.22 -0.65
C ARG A 33 -17.04 21.10 0.00
N ARG A 34 -15.91 20.50 0.40
CA ARG A 34 -14.80 21.23 1.00
C ARG A 34 -13.95 21.97 -0.02
N GLY A 35 -14.31 21.87 -1.29
CA GLY A 35 -13.60 22.58 -2.35
C GLY A 35 -12.48 21.80 -3.00
N ILE A 36 -12.41 20.50 -2.76
CA ILE A 36 -11.38 19.68 -3.39
C ILE A 36 -11.89 19.21 -4.75
N ALA A 37 -11.09 19.46 -5.79
CA ALA A 37 -11.46 19.09 -7.15
C ALA A 37 -11.55 17.57 -7.31
N PRO A 38 -12.57 17.06 -8.05
CA PRO A 38 -12.70 15.61 -8.27
C PRO A 38 -11.45 14.98 -8.88
N ASP A 39 -10.80 15.67 -9.81
CA ASP A 39 -9.57 15.18 -10.43
C ASP A 39 -8.47 14.96 -9.42
N ARG A 40 -8.39 15.85 -8.45
CA ARG A 40 -7.39 15.77 -7.40
C ARG A 40 -7.66 14.60 -6.47
N ILE A 41 -8.93 14.35 -6.17
CA ILE A 41 -9.34 13.21 -5.35
C ILE A 41 -8.94 11.92 -6.04
N GLU A 42 -9.25 11.80 -7.33
CA GLU A 42 -8.94 10.62 -8.10
C GLU A 42 -7.43 10.38 -8.20
N ARG A 43 -6.67 11.44 -8.41
CA ARG A 43 -5.23 11.35 -8.47
C ARG A 43 -4.64 10.88 -7.15
N THR A 44 -5.14 11.41 -6.05
CA THR A 44 -4.70 11.02 -4.71
C THR A 44 -4.99 9.54 -4.45
N ILE A 45 -6.17 9.08 -4.84
CA ILE A 45 -6.56 7.67 -4.68
C ILE A 45 -5.62 6.79 -5.50
N ARG A 46 -5.36 7.17 -6.73
CA ARG A 46 -4.49 6.41 -7.63
C ARG A 46 -3.07 6.35 -7.09
N ASP A 47 -2.54 7.48 -6.61
CA ASP A 47 -1.20 7.53 -6.05
C ASP A 47 -1.09 6.64 -4.81
N ALA A 48 -2.13 6.63 -3.97
CA ALA A 48 -2.15 5.78 -2.78
C ALA A 48 -2.19 4.30 -3.16
N GLU A 49 -2.95 3.94 -4.19
CA GLU A 49 -3.01 2.56 -4.68
C GLU A 49 -1.65 2.10 -5.20
N VAL A 50 -0.98 2.95 -5.97
CA VAL A 50 0.34 2.64 -6.50
C VAL A 50 1.33 2.49 -5.36
N ALA A 51 1.28 3.38 -4.39
CA ALA A 51 2.17 3.30 -3.23
C ALA A 51 1.97 1.99 -2.46
N ALA A 52 0.72 1.58 -2.26
CA ALA A 52 0.41 0.33 -1.57
C ALA A 52 0.95 -0.88 -2.34
N GLU A 53 0.82 -0.86 -3.67
CA GLU A 53 1.34 -1.93 -4.51
C GLU A 53 2.85 -2.01 -4.46
N MET A 54 3.52 -0.87 -4.50
CA MET A 54 4.97 -0.83 -4.44
C MET A 54 5.48 -1.34 -3.10
N ILE A 55 4.84 -0.93 -2.01
CA ILE A 55 5.22 -1.40 -0.68
C ILE A 55 5.03 -2.91 -0.57
N ALA A 56 3.89 -3.42 -1.05
CA ALA A 56 3.61 -4.85 -1.00
C ALA A 56 4.59 -5.64 -1.87
N ALA A 57 4.92 -5.13 -3.05
CA ALA A 57 5.87 -5.80 -3.95
C ALA A 57 7.25 -5.86 -3.32
N GLU A 58 7.70 -4.78 -2.70
CA GLU A 58 8.98 -4.72 -2.01
C GLU A 58 9.01 -5.72 -0.86
N ALA A 59 7.94 -5.79 -0.08
CA ALA A 59 7.85 -6.73 1.04
C ALA A 59 7.94 -8.17 0.56
N ARG A 60 7.24 -8.51 -0.52
CA ARG A 60 7.27 -9.85 -1.09
C ARG A 60 8.66 -10.20 -1.61
N SER A 61 9.32 -9.24 -2.24
CA SER A 61 10.67 -9.41 -2.74
C SER A 61 11.63 -9.73 -1.60
N ARG A 62 11.53 -9.03 -0.49
CA ARG A 62 12.37 -9.27 0.68
C ARG A 62 12.11 -10.63 1.30
N ILE A 63 10.86 -11.04 1.35
CA ILE A 63 10.50 -12.35 1.88
C ILE A 63 11.08 -13.45 0.99
N ALA A 64 10.92 -13.32 -0.32
CA ALA A 64 11.45 -14.30 -1.28
C ALA A 64 12.97 -14.40 -1.19
N HIS A 65 13.63 -13.25 -1.08
CA HIS A 65 15.08 -13.21 -0.96
C HIS A 65 15.57 -13.91 0.31
N ARG A 66 14.88 -13.68 1.41
CA ARG A 66 15.20 -14.31 2.68
C ARG A 66 15.03 -15.83 2.62
N LYS A 67 13.97 -16.30 1.96
CA LYS A 67 13.74 -17.74 1.78
C LYS A 67 14.82 -18.38 0.95
N ARG A 68 15.25 -17.72 -0.11
CA ARG A 68 16.35 -18.22 -0.96
C ARG A 68 17.66 -18.33 -0.19
N ALA A 69 17.95 -17.34 0.63
CA ALA A 69 19.16 -17.36 1.43
C ALA A 69 19.13 -18.52 2.42
N LYS A 70 17.98 -18.77 3.03
CA LYS A 70 17.83 -19.88 3.95
C LYS A 70 18.01 -21.23 3.27
N LEU A 71 17.42 -21.40 2.11
CA LEU A 71 17.55 -22.63 1.33
C LEU A 71 19.00 -22.88 0.92
N ARG A 72 19.70 -21.82 0.57
CA ARG A 72 21.11 -21.90 0.21
C ARG A 72 21.96 -22.41 1.36
N LEU A 73 21.72 -21.89 2.55
CA LEU A 73 22.46 -22.32 3.73
C LEU A 73 22.20 -23.78 4.08
N VAL A 74 20.98 -24.23 3.90
CA VAL A 74 20.60 -25.62 4.19
C VAL A 74 21.28 -26.57 3.21
N LYS A 75 21.47 -26.15 1.98
CA LYS A 75 22.10 -27.01 0.98
C LYS A 75 23.60 -27.09 1.09
N SER A 76 24.21 -26.11 1.65
CA SER A 76 25.65 -26.15 1.82
C SER A 76 26.04 -26.89 3.09
#